data_e1db059b8f20b72a881b42b1202adec5
#
_entry.id   e1db059b8f20b72a881b42b1202adec5
#
_cell.length_a   1.000
_cell.length_b   1.000
_cell.length_c   1.000
_cell.angle_alpha   90.00
_cell.angle_beta   90.00
_cell.angle_gamma   90.00
#
_symmetry.space_group_name_H-M   'P 1'
#
loop_
_entity.id
_entity.type
_entity.pdbx_description
1 polymer ?
#
loop_
_entity_poly.entity_id
_entity_poly.type
_entity_poly.pdbx_seq_one_letter_code
_entity_poly.pdbx_strand_id
1 'polypeptide(L)'
;LTRSPKKVDYLTKNGVDLPIVTTETDYKSEVNNYPEYKKVSAAFNAVGGTTVKKDLSILDTNGKLVFYGISDRSKKRKGMFFTLFQLFKIGKFHPVFLLMKSQGVIGLNLLSIADQKPEKLQYVLQELVKLAKQKYITPVAGFKFDWKNLPEAHDGFEKGKYTGKIYIQLDGFN
;
A
#
# COMPACT_ATOMS: atom_id res chain seq x y z
N LEU A 1 -4.33 -5.35 -4.99
CA LEU A 1 -3.26 -6.12 -5.62
C LEU A 1 -2.62 -7.08 -4.63
N THR A 2 -2.29 -8.30 -5.06
CA THR A 2 -1.55 -9.30 -4.29
C THR A 2 -0.49 -9.96 -5.16
N ARG A 3 0.52 -10.59 -4.52
CA ARG A 3 1.52 -11.43 -5.21
C ARG A 3 1.22 -12.92 -5.05
N SER A 4 0.21 -13.29 -4.28
CA SER A 4 -0.10 -14.68 -3.98
C SER A 4 -1.55 -14.98 -4.32
N PRO A 5 -1.82 -15.99 -5.17
CA PRO A 5 -3.18 -16.41 -5.48
C PRO A 5 -3.94 -16.89 -4.22
N LYS A 6 -3.22 -17.42 -3.24
CA LYS A 6 -3.81 -17.86 -1.95
C LYS A 6 -4.49 -16.75 -1.14
N LYS A 7 -4.25 -15.47 -1.51
CA LYS A 7 -4.84 -14.31 -0.83
C LYS A 7 -6.08 -13.76 -1.54
N VAL A 8 -6.47 -14.31 -2.67
CA VAL A 8 -7.62 -13.84 -3.45
C VAL A 8 -8.90 -13.95 -2.64
N ASP A 9 -9.21 -15.10 -2.08
CA ASP A 9 -10.41 -15.31 -1.25
C ASP A 9 -10.47 -14.37 -0.05
N TYR A 10 -9.31 -14.15 0.59
CA TYR A 10 -9.22 -13.18 1.70
C TYR A 10 -9.55 -11.76 1.24
N LEU A 11 -9.05 -11.32 0.10
CA LEU A 11 -9.32 -10.00 -0.46
C LEU A 11 -10.79 -9.83 -0.81
N THR A 12 -11.38 -10.80 -1.50
CA THR A 12 -12.81 -10.80 -1.87
C THR A 12 -13.72 -10.75 -0.64
N LYS A 13 -13.44 -11.56 0.38
CA LYS A 13 -14.17 -11.55 1.66
C LYS A 13 -14.07 -10.21 2.40
N ASN A 14 -13.05 -9.43 2.13
CA ASN A 14 -12.85 -8.09 2.70
C ASN A 14 -13.28 -6.96 1.75
N GLY A 15 -14.15 -7.24 0.78
CA GLY A 15 -14.80 -6.23 -0.06
C GLY A 15 -13.97 -5.73 -1.23
N VAL A 16 -13.00 -6.51 -1.70
CA VAL A 16 -12.24 -6.17 -2.91
C VAL A 16 -12.98 -6.73 -4.14
N ASP A 17 -13.44 -5.83 -5.02
CA ASP A 17 -14.20 -6.20 -6.22
C ASP A 17 -13.33 -6.94 -7.25
N LEU A 18 -12.10 -6.47 -7.45
CA LEU A 18 -11.16 -7.04 -8.41
C LEU A 18 -9.81 -7.38 -7.74
N PRO A 19 -9.66 -8.54 -7.10
CA PRO A 19 -8.39 -9.00 -6.55
C PRO A 19 -7.46 -9.46 -7.67
N ILE A 20 -6.35 -8.74 -7.92
CA ILE A 20 -5.42 -9.03 -9.00
C ILE A 20 -4.12 -9.62 -8.45
N VAL A 21 -3.70 -10.75 -9.01
CA VAL A 21 -2.44 -11.44 -8.69
C VAL A 21 -1.34 -10.96 -9.65
N THR A 22 -0.51 -10.04 -9.18
CA THR A 22 0.49 -9.34 -10.01
C THR A 22 1.68 -10.21 -10.48
N THR A 23 1.77 -11.44 -10.01
CA THR A 23 2.73 -12.45 -10.51
C THR A 23 2.21 -13.24 -11.70
N GLU A 24 0.91 -13.18 -11.96
CA GLU A 24 0.22 -13.93 -13.01
C GLU A 24 -0.26 -13.01 -14.13
N THR A 25 -0.73 -11.80 -13.78
CA THR A 25 -1.29 -10.87 -14.76
C THR A 25 -0.78 -9.44 -14.58
N ASP A 26 -0.92 -8.66 -15.65
CA ASP A 26 -0.67 -7.23 -15.61
C ASP A 26 -1.89 -6.48 -15.09
N TYR A 27 -1.81 -5.92 -13.88
CA TYR A 27 -2.91 -5.19 -13.28
C TYR A 27 -3.43 -4.01 -14.09
N LYS A 28 -2.60 -3.40 -14.96
CA LYS A 28 -3.06 -2.35 -15.87
C LYS A 28 -4.04 -2.89 -16.90
N SER A 29 -3.74 -4.05 -17.47
CA SER A 29 -4.62 -4.74 -18.41
C SER A 29 -5.92 -5.15 -17.72
N GLU A 30 -5.83 -5.74 -16.52
CA GLU A 30 -7.00 -6.15 -15.75
C GLU A 30 -7.94 -4.98 -15.46
N VAL A 31 -7.40 -3.85 -14.98
CA VAL A 31 -8.20 -2.66 -14.69
C VAL A 31 -8.84 -2.09 -15.96
N ASN A 32 -8.08 -2.02 -17.07
CA ASN A 32 -8.60 -1.45 -18.33
C ASN A 32 -9.68 -2.34 -18.99
N ASN A 33 -9.66 -3.64 -18.71
CA ASN A 33 -10.61 -4.62 -19.23
C ASN A 33 -11.78 -4.90 -18.29
N TYR A 34 -11.75 -4.32 -17.08
CA TYR A 34 -12.82 -4.55 -16.11
C TYR A 34 -14.13 -3.91 -16.61
N PRO A 35 -15.22 -4.67 -16.68
CA PRO A 35 -16.46 -4.21 -17.33
C PRO A 35 -17.06 -2.95 -16.74
N GLU A 36 -17.02 -2.82 -15.42
CA GLU A 36 -17.65 -1.74 -14.67
C GLU A 36 -16.76 -0.49 -14.60
N TYR A 37 -15.43 -0.67 -14.49
CA TYR A 37 -14.50 0.43 -14.28
C TYR A 37 -13.25 0.25 -15.14
N LYS A 38 -13.05 1.09 -16.12
CA LYS A 38 -11.84 1.09 -16.97
C LYS A 38 -10.72 1.95 -16.39
N LYS A 39 -11.00 2.70 -15.35
CA LYS A 39 -10.09 3.64 -14.69
C LYS A 39 -10.39 3.71 -13.20
N VAL A 40 -9.43 4.21 -12.43
CA VAL A 40 -9.57 4.36 -10.97
C VAL A 40 -9.45 5.82 -10.56
N SER A 41 -10.25 6.23 -9.59
CA SER A 41 -10.21 7.60 -9.04
C SER A 41 -9.03 7.84 -8.11
N ALA A 42 -8.50 6.79 -7.49
CA ALA A 42 -7.33 6.89 -6.63
C ALA A 42 -6.47 5.63 -6.70
N ALA A 43 -5.15 5.82 -6.65
CA ALA A 43 -4.18 4.75 -6.52
C ALA A 43 -3.28 5.02 -5.30
N PHE A 44 -3.10 4.00 -4.45
CA PHE A 44 -2.23 4.06 -3.27
C PHE A 44 -0.99 3.22 -3.52
N ASN A 45 0.18 3.87 -3.62
CA ASN A 45 1.43 3.24 -3.98
C ASN A 45 2.45 3.28 -2.83
N ALA A 46 2.82 2.09 -2.33
CA ALA A 46 3.87 1.89 -1.34
C ALA A 46 5.14 1.26 -1.94
N VAL A 47 5.15 0.96 -3.25
CA VAL A 47 6.21 0.18 -3.90
C VAL A 47 7.25 1.08 -4.56
N GLY A 48 6.79 2.09 -5.29
CA GLY A 48 7.67 3.00 -6.03
C GLY A 48 8.18 2.42 -7.36
N GLY A 49 9.26 3.02 -7.88
CA GLY A 49 9.90 2.55 -9.10
C GLY A 49 8.98 2.62 -10.34
N THR A 50 8.98 1.57 -11.13
CA THR A 50 8.21 1.50 -12.39
C THR A 50 6.69 1.48 -12.19
N THR A 51 6.20 1.10 -10.99
CA THR A 51 4.77 1.03 -10.72
C THR A 51 4.10 2.39 -10.72
N VAL A 52 4.84 3.45 -10.38
CA VAL A 52 4.32 4.82 -10.35
C VAL A 52 3.77 5.27 -11.70
N LYS A 53 4.52 5.04 -12.79
CA LYS A 53 4.06 5.37 -14.14
C LYS A 53 2.83 4.54 -14.55
N LYS A 54 2.81 3.30 -14.13
CA LYS A 54 1.73 2.37 -14.40
C LYS A 54 0.46 2.80 -13.68
N ASP A 55 0.57 3.18 -12.41
CA ASP A 55 -0.55 3.69 -11.61
C ASP A 55 -1.13 4.97 -12.21
N LEU A 56 -0.28 5.92 -12.61
CA LEU A 56 -0.74 7.13 -13.32
C LEU A 56 -1.47 6.82 -14.62
N SER A 57 -1.12 5.74 -15.31
CA SER A 57 -1.76 5.37 -16.58
C SER A 57 -3.17 4.79 -16.43
N ILE A 58 -3.51 4.29 -15.25
CA ILE A 58 -4.85 3.74 -14.93
C ILE A 58 -5.75 4.73 -14.18
N LEU A 59 -5.22 5.88 -13.78
CA LEU A 59 -6.03 6.93 -13.16
C LEU A 59 -7.00 7.54 -14.17
N ASP A 60 -8.19 7.81 -13.69
CA ASP A 60 -9.19 8.57 -14.42
C ASP A 60 -8.86 10.08 -14.43
N THR A 61 -9.64 10.86 -15.16
CA THR A 61 -9.66 12.32 -15.06
C THR A 61 -9.97 12.73 -13.63
N ASN A 62 -9.24 13.70 -13.11
CA ASN A 62 -9.27 14.10 -11.67
C ASN A 62 -8.79 12.99 -10.70
N GLY A 63 -8.22 11.90 -11.19
CA GLY A 63 -7.67 10.82 -10.36
C GLY A 63 -6.41 11.25 -9.60
N LYS A 64 -6.16 10.61 -8.46
CA LYS A 64 -5.04 10.94 -7.56
C LYS A 64 -4.17 9.73 -7.27
N LEU A 65 -2.86 9.91 -7.40
CA LEU A 65 -1.86 8.96 -6.94
C LEU A 65 -1.35 9.40 -5.56
N VAL A 66 -1.58 8.58 -4.55
CA VAL A 66 -1.01 8.76 -3.21
C VAL A 66 0.21 7.86 -3.08
N PHE A 67 1.39 8.48 -3.04
CA PHE A 67 2.67 7.79 -2.94
C PHE A 67 3.21 7.90 -1.52
N TYR A 68 3.25 6.77 -0.79
CA TYR A 68 3.56 6.76 0.65
C TYR A 68 4.67 5.79 1.05
N GLY A 69 5.39 5.22 0.10
CA GLY A 69 6.52 4.33 0.40
C GLY A 69 7.34 3.94 -0.82
N ILE A 70 8.54 3.45 -0.57
CA ILE A 70 9.47 2.92 -1.57
C ILE A 70 9.89 1.54 -1.08
N SER A 71 8.99 0.56 -1.18
CA SER A 71 9.28 -0.81 -0.81
C SER A 71 9.47 -1.69 -2.04
N ASP A 72 10.48 -1.39 -2.87
CA ASP A 72 10.87 -2.34 -3.90
C ASP A 72 11.49 -3.56 -3.23
N ARG A 73 10.66 -4.59 -3.03
CA ARG A 73 11.04 -5.88 -2.45
C ARG A 73 11.87 -6.74 -3.41
N SER A 74 12.61 -6.15 -4.33
CA SER A 74 13.57 -6.91 -5.11
C SER A 74 14.66 -7.44 -4.16
N LYS A 75 14.68 -8.74 -4.02
CA LYS A 75 15.45 -9.58 -3.10
C LYS A 75 16.97 -9.41 -3.20
N LYS A 76 17.53 -8.25 -2.90
CA LYS A 76 18.96 -8.13 -2.53
C LYS A 76 19.16 -6.75 -1.93
N ARG A 77 19.83 -6.67 -0.77
CA ARG A 77 20.45 -5.47 -0.21
C ARG A 77 21.26 -4.76 -1.30
N LYS A 78 20.62 -3.90 -2.05
CA LYS A 78 21.29 -3.07 -3.04
C LYS A 78 21.49 -1.71 -2.38
N GLY A 79 22.73 -1.26 -2.28
CA GLY A 79 23.13 -0.06 -1.57
C GLY A 79 22.51 1.24 -2.13
N MET A 80 22.98 2.39 -1.62
CA MET A 80 22.50 3.75 -1.94
C MET A 80 22.35 4.00 -3.45
N PHE A 81 23.24 3.45 -4.29
CA PHE A 81 23.16 3.53 -5.75
C PHE A 81 21.88 2.90 -6.33
N PHE A 82 21.36 1.84 -5.72
CA PHE A 82 20.12 1.23 -6.16
C PHE A 82 18.91 2.11 -5.86
N THR A 83 18.90 2.76 -4.70
CA THR A 83 17.86 3.72 -4.33
C THR A 83 17.86 4.89 -5.30
N LEU A 84 19.03 5.41 -5.65
CA LEU A 84 19.19 6.49 -6.64
C LEU A 84 18.69 6.05 -8.02
N PHE A 85 19.02 4.82 -8.44
CA PHE A 85 18.54 4.25 -9.72
C PHE A 85 17.02 4.05 -9.74
N GLN A 86 16.40 3.70 -8.61
CA GLN A 86 14.94 3.63 -8.49
C GLN A 86 14.28 5.00 -8.62
N LEU A 87 14.91 6.05 -8.09
CA LEU A 87 14.44 7.42 -8.27
C LEU A 87 14.45 7.82 -9.76
N PHE A 88 15.49 7.44 -10.50
CA PHE A 88 15.52 7.65 -11.96
C PHE A 88 14.42 6.86 -12.69
N LYS A 89 14.09 5.65 -12.24
CA LYS A 89 13.01 4.83 -12.82
C LYS A 89 11.60 5.39 -12.58
N ILE A 90 11.38 6.13 -11.52
CA ILE A 90 10.13 6.87 -11.29
C ILE A 90 9.89 7.84 -12.46
N GLY A 91 10.99 8.34 -13.05
CA GLY A 91 10.98 9.24 -14.20
C GLY A 91 10.66 10.68 -13.82
N LYS A 92 10.82 11.56 -14.78
CA LYS A 92 10.50 12.98 -14.59
C LYS A 92 8.99 13.16 -14.68
N PHE A 93 8.37 13.64 -13.59
CA PHE A 93 7.00 14.14 -13.62
C PHE A 93 7.01 15.54 -14.20
N HIS A 94 6.47 15.69 -15.41
CA HIS A 94 6.28 17.01 -15.96
C HIS A 94 4.90 17.52 -15.57
N PRO A 95 4.78 18.64 -14.84
CA PRO A 95 3.50 19.14 -14.34
C PRO A 95 2.45 19.33 -15.44
N VAL A 96 2.88 19.66 -16.66
CA VAL A 96 1.99 19.82 -17.81
C VAL A 96 1.20 18.54 -18.12
N PHE A 97 1.79 17.36 -17.99
CA PHE A 97 1.05 16.10 -18.21
C PHE A 97 -0.02 15.86 -17.15
N LEU A 98 0.23 16.26 -15.90
CA LEU A 98 -0.77 16.20 -14.85
C LEU A 98 -1.91 17.19 -15.10
N LEU A 99 -1.58 18.41 -15.55
CA LEU A 99 -2.56 19.42 -15.95
C LEU A 99 -3.45 18.92 -17.10
N MET A 100 -2.84 18.42 -18.18
CA MET A 100 -3.59 17.94 -19.37
C MET A 100 -4.56 16.79 -19.03
N LYS A 101 -4.26 15.98 -18.03
CA LYS A 101 -5.09 14.85 -17.58
C LYS A 101 -5.92 15.17 -16.35
N SER A 102 -5.80 16.38 -15.80
CA SER A 102 -6.41 16.76 -14.52
C SER A 102 -6.11 15.75 -13.40
N GLN A 103 -4.88 15.22 -13.35
CA GLN A 103 -4.45 14.22 -12.36
C GLN A 103 -3.61 14.87 -11.27
N GLY A 104 -3.61 14.26 -10.06
CA GLY A 104 -2.80 14.71 -8.93
C GLY A 104 -1.84 13.65 -8.44
N VAL A 105 -0.68 14.08 -7.92
CA VAL A 105 0.27 13.23 -7.20
C VAL A 105 0.50 13.80 -5.82
N ILE A 106 0.31 12.98 -4.79
CA ILE A 106 0.44 13.34 -3.37
C ILE A 106 1.55 12.47 -2.79
N GLY A 107 2.61 13.09 -2.31
CA GLY A 107 3.65 12.42 -1.50
C GLY A 107 3.25 12.43 -0.03
N LEU A 108 3.32 11.27 0.63
CA LEU A 108 3.04 11.13 2.06
C LEU A 108 4.21 10.43 2.75
N ASN A 109 4.91 11.17 3.60
CA ASN A 109 5.94 10.62 4.48
C ASN A 109 5.47 10.68 5.94
N LEU A 110 5.01 9.54 6.44
CA LEU A 110 4.43 9.45 7.78
C LEU A 110 5.45 9.74 8.88
N LEU A 111 6.72 9.36 8.70
CA LEU A 111 7.79 9.67 9.65
C LEU A 111 8.02 11.18 9.74
N SER A 112 8.10 11.84 8.59
CA SER A 112 8.26 13.30 8.57
C SER A 112 7.09 14.03 9.23
N ILE A 113 5.87 13.51 9.07
CA ILE A 113 4.70 14.07 9.76
C ILE A 113 4.79 13.83 11.27
N ALA A 114 5.21 12.63 11.69
CA ALA A 114 5.39 12.30 13.10
C ALA A 114 6.43 13.21 13.78
N ASP A 115 7.54 13.47 13.09
CA ASP A 115 8.64 14.26 13.63
C ASP A 115 8.33 15.78 13.64
N GLN A 116 7.70 16.28 12.58
CA GLN A 116 7.53 17.73 12.42
C GLN A 116 6.15 18.24 12.87
N LYS A 117 5.15 17.38 12.89
CA LYS A 117 3.74 17.72 13.20
C LYS A 117 3.05 16.58 13.95
N PRO A 118 3.55 16.19 15.13
CA PRO A 118 3.01 15.08 15.90
C PRO A 118 1.53 15.25 16.26
N GLU A 119 1.10 16.50 16.47
CA GLU A 119 -0.30 16.82 16.76
C GLU A 119 -1.25 16.42 15.62
N LYS A 120 -0.80 16.51 14.37
CA LYS A 120 -1.60 16.06 13.22
C LYS A 120 -1.73 14.55 13.18
N LEU A 121 -0.64 13.84 13.45
CA LEU A 121 -0.66 12.39 13.51
C LEU A 121 -1.56 11.91 14.66
N GLN A 122 -1.45 12.54 15.83
CA GLN A 122 -2.31 12.23 16.97
C GLN A 122 -3.79 12.45 16.65
N TYR A 123 -4.12 13.57 16.01
CA TYR A 123 -5.50 13.83 15.57
C TYR A 123 -6.02 12.74 14.63
N VAL A 124 -5.25 12.38 13.60
CA VAL A 124 -5.64 11.33 12.65
C VAL A 124 -5.84 9.98 13.36
N LEU A 125 -4.95 9.62 14.30
CA LEU A 125 -5.08 8.38 15.07
C LEU A 125 -6.34 8.38 15.95
N GLN A 126 -6.67 9.51 16.57
CA GLN A 126 -7.90 9.64 17.35
C GLN A 126 -9.16 9.47 16.47
N GLU A 127 -9.18 10.09 15.28
CA GLU A 127 -10.28 9.92 14.34
C GLU A 127 -10.40 8.46 13.85
N LEU A 128 -9.28 7.79 13.56
CA LEU A 128 -9.30 6.36 13.21
C LEU A 128 -9.87 5.49 14.33
N VAL A 129 -9.53 5.78 15.58
CA VAL A 129 -10.10 5.07 16.74
C VAL A 129 -11.61 5.32 16.85
N LYS A 130 -12.09 6.54 16.61
CA LYS A 130 -13.53 6.84 16.59
C LYS A 130 -14.26 6.04 15.49
N LEU A 131 -13.70 6.03 14.27
CA LEU A 131 -14.28 5.28 13.15
C LEU A 131 -14.31 3.78 13.45
N ALA A 132 -13.28 3.24 14.10
CA ALA A 132 -13.25 1.84 14.50
C ALA A 132 -14.30 1.53 15.58
N LYS A 133 -14.46 2.39 16.60
CA LYS A 133 -15.50 2.25 17.63
C LYS A 133 -16.90 2.32 17.04
N GLN A 134 -17.11 3.16 16.03
CA GLN A 134 -18.38 3.30 15.31
C GLN A 134 -18.59 2.19 14.25
N LYS A 135 -17.65 1.25 14.11
CA LYS A 135 -17.68 0.14 13.14
C LYS A 135 -17.68 0.58 11.65
N TYR A 136 -17.31 1.82 11.35
CA TYR A 136 -17.09 2.25 9.97
C TYR A 136 -15.82 1.59 9.37
N ILE A 137 -14.83 1.31 10.19
CA ILE A 137 -13.67 0.52 9.82
C ILE A 137 -13.52 -0.65 10.79
N THR A 138 -13.23 -1.83 10.25
CA THR A 138 -13.00 -3.04 11.04
C THR A 138 -11.59 -3.55 10.74
N PRO A 139 -10.60 -3.25 11.61
CA PRO A 139 -9.27 -3.79 11.45
C PRO A 139 -9.30 -5.32 11.46
N VAL A 140 -8.77 -5.95 10.42
CA VAL A 140 -8.71 -7.41 10.36
C VAL A 140 -7.56 -7.88 11.23
N ALA A 141 -7.88 -8.43 12.40
CA ALA A 141 -6.92 -9.15 13.22
C ALA A 141 -6.50 -10.43 12.47
N GLY A 142 -5.22 -10.59 12.24
CA GLY A 142 -4.65 -11.76 11.56
C GLY A 142 -4.08 -12.75 12.57
N PHE A 143 -2.76 -12.77 12.69
CA PHE A 143 -2.04 -13.73 13.52
C PHE A 143 -1.52 -13.10 14.78
N LYS A 144 -1.75 -13.81 15.89
CA LYS A 144 -1.26 -13.49 17.23
C LYS A 144 -0.04 -14.34 17.53
N PHE A 145 1.02 -13.71 18.01
CA PHE A 145 2.23 -14.38 18.46
C PHE A 145 2.53 -14.02 19.91
N ASP A 146 3.09 -14.96 20.64
CA ASP A 146 3.75 -14.69 21.90
C ASP A 146 5.04 -13.89 21.61
N TRP A 147 5.44 -13.00 22.53
CA TRP A 147 6.66 -12.22 22.39
C TRP A 147 7.92 -13.08 22.26
N LYS A 148 7.92 -14.29 22.82
CA LYS A 148 9.01 -15.27 22.70
C LYS A 148 9.20 -15.76 21.26
N ASN A 149 8.15 -15.68 20.44
CA ASN A 149 8.15 -16.09 19.04
C ASN A 149 8.31 -14.90 18.06
N LEU A 150 8.82 -13.78 18.55
CA LEU A 150 9.06 -12.59 17.75
C LEU A 150 9.91 -12.85 16.47
N PRO A 151 10.99 -13.65 16.51
CA PRO A 151 11.76 -13.98 15.31
C PRO A 151 10.92 -14.70 14.23
N GLU A 152 10.05 -15.62 14.64
CA GLU A 152 9.15 -16.34 13.73
C GLU A 152 8.11 -15.40 13.11
N ALA A 153 7.54 -14.51 13.92
CA ALA A 153 6.61 -13.50 13.46
C ALA A 153 7.24 -12.60 12.39
N HIS A 154 8.48 -12.15 12.60
CA HIS A 154 9.26 -11.37 11.65
C HIS A 154 9.54 -12.12 10.35
N ASP A 155 10.05 -13.35 10.43
CA ASP A 155 10.32 -14.18 9.25
C ASP A 155 9.06 -14.39 8.42
N GLY A 156 7.96 -14.71 9.08
CA GLY A 156 6.68 -14.90 8.42
C GLY A 156 6.12 -13.62 7.79
N PHE A 157 6.34 -12.46 8.43
CA PHE A 157 5.97 -11.15 7.89
C PHE A 157 6.78 -10.82 6.63
N GLU A 158 8.10 -10.97 6.68
CA GLU A 158 8.99 -10.72 5.53
C GLU A 158 8.67 -11.62 4.33
N LYS A 159 8.34 -12.88 4.61
CA LYS A 159 7.93 -13.86 3.59
C LYS A 159 6.49 -13.65 3.10
N GLY A 160 5.73 -12.77 3.74
CA GLY A 160 4.34 -12.50 3.40
C GLY A 160 3.41 -13.71 3.60
N LYS A 161 3.71 -14.57 4.58
CA LYS A 161 2.94 -15.78 4.88
C LYS A 161 1.54 -15.48 5.40
N TYR A 162 1.37 -14.37 6.11
CA TYR A 162 0.16 -14.07 6.86
C TYR A 162 -0.76 -13.08 6.13
N THR A 163 -2.03 -13.12 6.46
CA THR A 163 -3.06 -12.16 6.06
C THR A 163 -3.56 -11.41 7.29
N GLY A 164 -3.98 -10.17 7.11
CA GLY A 164 -4.37 -9.30 8.23
C GLY A 164 -3.18 -8.76 9.01
N LYS A 165 -3.46 -8.19 10.16
CA LYS A 165 -2.43 -7.63 11.07
C LYS A 165 -1.78 -8.72 11.91
N ILE A 166 -0.46 -8.67 12.01
CA ILE A 166 0.28 -9.49 12.98
C ILE A 166 0.46 -8.66 14.24
N TYR A 167 0.18 -9.25 15.38
CA TYR A 167 0.37 -8.60 16.67
C TYR A 167 1.05 -9.54 17.68
N ILE A 168 1.83 -8.94 18.55
CA ILE A 168 2.55 -9.63 19.61
C ILE A 168 1.79 -9.43 20.91
N GLN A 169 1.52 -10.50 21.62
CA GLN A 169 0.99 -10.44 22.95
C GLN A 169 2.13 -10.48 23.97
N LEU A 170 2.09 -9.54 24.91
CA LEU A 170 2.96 -9.53 26.07
C LEU A 170 2.26 -10.27 27.22
N ASP A 171 3.02 -11.03 28.01
CA ASP A 171 2.49 -11.68 29.21
C ASP A 171 2.01 -10.61 30.20
N GLY A 172 0.80 -10.80 30.76
CA GLY A 172 0.23 -9.88 31.75
C GLY A 172 -0.61 -8.72 31.25
N PHE A 173 -0.79 -8.57 29.94
CA PHE A 173 -1.73 -7.62 29.34
C PHE A 173 -2.85 -8.39 28.63
N ASN A 174 -4.04 -8.42 29.23
CA ASN A 174 -5.29 -8.91 28.64
C ASN A 174 -6.06 -7.77 27.99
#